data_d4c5012c064ecaec19623302da5d45a7
#
_entry.id   d4c5012c064ecaec19623302da5d45a7
#
_cell.length_a   1.000
_cell.length_b   1.000
_cell.length_c   1.000
_cell.angle_alpha   90.00
_cell.angle_beta   90.00
_cell.angle_gamma   90.00
#
_symmetry.space_group_name_H-M   'P 1'
#
loop_
_entity.id
_entity.type
_entity.pdbx_description
1 polymer ?
#
loop_
_entity_poly.entity_id
_entity_poly.type
_entity_poly.pdbx_seq_one_letter_code
_entity_poly.pdbx_strand_id
1 'polypeptide(L)'
;MESAGFQREKLVELYHREMDEWLQQFDAKDAGFKDGVPQWISALQTGNGWKPMELPAYWETRGLNFDGTVWFQKEVEIPADWSGKEISFHLAMIDDDDITYFNGKEIGRTSGCNTMRTYKISAALAKAGKGVITIRAIDYGCLLYTSP
;
A
#
# COMPACT_ATOMS: atom_id res chain seq x y z
N MET A 1 -11.93 -30.28 -30.44
CA MET A 1 -10.68 -29.52 -30.37
C MET A 1 -11.04 -28.15 -29.83
N GLU A 2 -10.70 -27.85 -28.59
CA GLU A 2 -10.89 -26.50 -28.01
C GLU A 2 -9.96 -25.52 -28.74
N SER A 3 -10.47 -24.35 -29.10
CA SER A 3 -9.66 -23.36 -29.81
C SER A 3 -8.56 -22.83 -28.92
N ALA A 4 -7.42 -22.45 -29.52
CA ALA A 4 -6.28 -21.87 -28.77
C ALA A 4 -6.68 -20.62 -27.96
N GLY A 5 -7.70 -19.88 -28.42
CA GLY A 5 -8.27 -18.75 -27.69
C GLY A 5 -8.93 -19.14 -26.38
N PHE A 6 -9.75 -20.20 -26.41
CA PHE A 6 -10.44 -20.71 -25.23
C PHE A 6 -9.47 -21.23 -24.16
N GLN A 7 -8.39 -21.90 -24.58
CA GLN A 7 -7.36 -22.37 -23.66
C GLN A 7 -6.60 -21.18 -23.01
N ARG A 8 -6.34 -20.12 -23.77
CA ARG A 8 -5.69 -18.94 -23.25
C ARG A 8 -6.54 -18.21 -22.22
N GLU A 9 -7.83 -18.02 -22.50
CA GLU A 9 -8.77 -17.38 -21.55
C GLU A 9 -8.84 -18.17 -20.24
N LYS A 10 -8.94 -19.48 -20.32
CA LYS A 10 -8.99 -20.38 -19.16
C LYS A 10 -7.70 -20.32 -18.32
N LEU A 11 -6.54 -20.21 -18.97
CA LEU A 11 -5.26 -20.03 -18.26
C LEU A 11 -5.18 -18.67 -17.57
N VAL A 12 -5.68 -17.62 -18.20
CA VAL A 12 -5.72 -16.29 -17.61
C VAL A 12 -6.65 -16.25 -16.39
N GLU A 13 -7.83 -16.85 -16.48
CA GLU A 13 -8.77 -16.98 -15.35
C GLU A 13 -8.17 -17.78 -14.19
N LEU A 14 -7.47 -18.88 -14.49
CA LEU A 14 -6.79 -19.68 -13.48
C LEU A 14 -5.69 -18.86 -12.78
N TYR A 15 -4.88 -18.15 -13.56
CA TYR A 15 -3.83 -17.27 -13.02
C TYR A 15 -4.40 -16.18 -12.11
N HIS A 16 -5.48 -15.51 -12.53
CA HIS A 16 -6.12 -14.49 -11.70
C HIS A 16 -6.66 -15.08 -10.39
N ARG A 17 -7.30 -16.24 -10.45
CA ARG A 17 -7.81 -16.91 -9.25
C ARG A 17 -6.68 -17.30 -8.28
N GLU A 18 -5.61 -17.89 -8.79
CA GLU A 18 -4.46 -18.28 -7.97
C GLU A 18 -3.77 -17.04 -7.37
N MET A 19 -3.70 -15.94 -8.13
CA MET A 19 -3.19 -14.68 -7.64
C MET A 19 -4.06 -14.11 -6.53
N ASP A 20 -5.38 -14.10 -6.71
CA ASP A 20 -6.32 -13.61 -5.70
C ASP A 20 -6.26 -14.45 -4.42
N GLU A 21 -6.21 -15.77 -4.53
CA GLU A 21 -6.05 -16.68 -3.39
C GLU A 21 -4.72 -16.44 -2.66
N TRP A 22 -3.67 -16.18 -3.40
CA TRP A 22 -2.35 -15.87 -2.85
C TRP A 22 -2.33 -14.52 -2.14
N LEU A 23 -2.93 -13.48 -2.74
CA LEU A 23 -3.06 -12.14 -2.13
C LEU A 23 -3.88 -12.19 -0.83
N GLN A 24 -4.93 -12.99 -0.78
CA GLN A 24 -5.73 -13.18 0.43
C GLN A 24 -4.91 -13.72 1.60
N GLN A 25 -3.83 -14.48 1.35
CA GLN A 25 -2.94 -14.96 2.40
C GLN A 25 -2.14 -13.82 3.05
N PHE A 26 -1.80 -12.77 2.30
CA PHE A 26 -1.16 -11.58 2.86
C PHE A 26 -2.14 -10.81 3.73
N ASP A 27 -3.37 -10.64 3.29
CA ASP A 27 -4.42 -9.99 4.08
C ASP A 27 -4.72 -10.76 5.38
N ALA A 28 -4.78 -12.08 5.31
CA ALA A 28 -5.02 -12.92 6.48
C ALA A 28 -3.90 -12.89 7.53
N LYS A 29 -2.67 -12.61 7.11
CA LYS A 29 -1.50 -12.47 7.99
C LYS A 29 -1.24 -11.03 8.44
N ASP A 30 -1.95 -10.07 7.86
CA ASP A 30 -1.76 -8.66 8.14
C ASP A 30 -2.53 -8.25 9.41
N ALA A 31 -1.79 -7.96 10.46
CA ALA A 31 -2.37 -7.51 11.73
C ALA A 31 -3.12 -6.15 11.63
N GLY A 32 -2.82 -5.37 10.60
CA GLY A 32 -3.51 -4.10 10.29
C GLY A 32 -4.80 -4.28 9.48
N PHE A 33 -5.14 -5.52 9.10
CA PHE A 33 -6.38 -5.86 8.40
C PHE A 33 -7.20 -6.85 9.20
N LYS A 34 -8.47 -6.56 9.38
CA LYS A 34 -9.40 -7.48 10.04
C LYS A 34 -10.69 -7.53 9.23
N ASP A 35 -11.05 -8.72 8.76
CA ASP A 35 -12.25 -8.96 7.95
C ASP A 35 -12.35 -8.00 6.73
N GLY A 36 -11.23 -7.74 6.06
CA GLY A 36 -11.15 -6.84 4.93
C GLY A 36 -11.18 -5.35 5.29
N VAL A 37 -11.13 -5.01 6.58
CA VAL A 37 -11.18 -3.63 7.07
C VAL A 37 -9.83 -3.21 7.64
N PRO A 38 -9.21 -2.14 7.10
CA PRO A 38 -7.98 -1.60 7.65
C PRO A 38 -8.21 -0.98 9.03
N GLN A 39 -7.35 -1.33 10.00
CA GLN A 39 -7.50 -0.93 11.39
C GLN A 39 -6.67 0.31 11.75
N TRP A 40 -5.56 0.55 11.05
CA TRP A 40 -4.55 1.53 11.45
C TRP A 40 -4.53 2.78 10.57
N ILE A 41 -5.67 3.22 10.04
CA ILE A 41 -5.71 4.28 9.04
C ILE A 41 -6.19 5.64 9.56
N SER A 42 -6.83 5.67 10.73
CA SER A 42 -7.49 6.88 11.24
C SER A 42 -6.71 7.66 12.29
N ALA A 43 -5.75 7.02 12.95
CA ALA A 43 -4.93 7.64 13.98
C ALA A 43 -3.49 7.14 13.96
N LEU A 44 -2.57 7.98 14.41
CA LEU A 44 -1.17 7.60 14.57
C LEU A 44 -1.04 6.47 15.61
N GLN A 45 -0.42 5.38 15.21
CA GLN A 45 -0.19 4.24 16.08
C GLN A 45 1.11 4.43 16.87
N THR A 46 1.10 4.05 18.14
CA THR A 46 2.26 4.10 19.02
C THR A 46 2.36 2.82 19.85
N GLY A 47 3.56 2.38 20.13
CA GLY A 47 3.78 1.11 20.86
C GLY A 47 3.49 -0.13 19.99
N ASN A 48 3.33 -1.30 20.61
CA ASN A 48 2.92 -2.56 19.99
C ASN A 48 3.65 -2.94 18.68
N GLY A 49 4.99 -2.78 18.66
CA GLY A 49 5.80 -3.13 17.49
C GLY A 49 6.00 -2.00 16.48
N TRP A 50 5.36 -0.87 16.63
CA TRP A 50 5.66 0.31 15.83
C TRP A 50 7.02 0.89 16.20
N LYS A 51 7.87 1.11 15.19
CA LYS A 51 9.23 1.63 15.35
C LYS A 51 9.47 2.77 14.37
N PRO A 52 10.25 3.79 14.75
CA PRO A 52 10.67 4.81 13.82
C PRO A 52 11.55 4.19 12.72
N MET A 53 11.35 4.63 11.49
CA MET A 53 12.16 4.24 10.33
C MET A 53 12.45 5.45 9.46
N GLU A 54 13.70 5.61 9.08
CA GLU A 54 14.09 6.64 8.11
C GLU A 54 13.82 6.13 6.69
N LEU A 55 13.14 6.93 5.90
CA LEU A 55 12.84 6.69 4.49
C LEU A 55 13.44 7.80 3.61
N PRO A 56 13.81 7.51 2.35
CA PRO A 56 13.64 6.24 1.63
C PRO A 56 14.67 5.17 2.05
N ALA A 57 14.25 3.94 2.13
CA ALA A 57 15.11 2.77 2.37
C ALA A 57 14.42 1.49 1.91
N TYR A 58 15.20 0.46 1.59
CA TYR A 58 14.68 -0.91 1.57
C TYR A 58 14.53 -1.36 3.01
N TRP A 59 13.39 -1.94 3.36
CA TRP A 59 13.15 -2.33 4.75
C TRP A 59 14.06 -3.45 5.24
N GLU A 60 14.58 -4.31 4.33
CA GLU A 60 15.59 -5.32 4.64
C GLU A 60 16.88 -4.68 5.18
N THR A 61 17.27 -3.53 4.65
CA THR A 61 18.44 -2.77 5.14
C THR A 61 18.21 -2.14 6.51
N ARG A 62 16.95 -2.10 6.97
CA ARG A 62 16.52 -1.59 8.27
C ARG A 62 16.14 -2.70 9.25
N GLY A 63 16.50 -3.95 8.93
CA GLY A 63 16.32 -5.10 9.81
C GLY A 63 14.97 -5.80 9.69
N LEU A 64 14.17 -5.47 8.69
CA LEU A 64 12.93 -6.17 8.36
C LEU A 64 13.18 -7.10 7.16
N ASN A 65 13.70 -8.28 7.44
CA ASN A 65 14.08 -9.24 6.39
C ASN A 65 12.95 -10.26 6.19
N PHE A 66 11.87 -9.83 5.53
CA PHE A 66 10.76 -10.69 5.14
C PHE A 66 9.98 -10.11 3.97
N ASP A 67 9.33 -10.99 3.20
CA ASP A 67 8.32 -10.64 2.23
C ASP A 67 6.96 -10.54 2.95
N GLY A 68 6.12 -9.61 2.58
CA GLY A 68 4.82 -9.45 3.21
C GLY A 68 4.33 -8.01 3.25
N THR A 69 3.54 -7.71 4.26
CA THR A 69 2.91 -6.39 4.41
C THR A 69 3.57 -5.60 5.53
N VAL A 70 3.94 -4.35 5.23
CA VAL A 70 4.43 -3.39 6.21
C VAL A 70 3.56 -2.14 6.18
N TRP A 71 3.24 -1.65 7.36
CA TRP A 71 2.50 -0.42 7.54
C TRP A 71 3.42 0.72 7.96
N PHE A 72 3.33 1.83 7.26
CA PHE A 72 4.04 3.06 7.57
C PHE A 72 3.05 4.15 7.94
N GLN A 73 3.41 4.97 8.91
CA GLN A 73 2.64 6.16 9.26
C GLN A 73 3.53 7.37 9.43
N LYS A 74 3.00 8.52 9.07
CA LYS A 74 3.63 9.80 9.32
C LYS A 74 2.59 10.86 9.68
N GLU A 75 2.79 11.54 10.79
CA GLU A 75 2.07 12.77 11.09
C GLU A 75 2.63 13.90 10.23
N VAL A 76 1.76 14.64 9.60
CA VAL A 76 2.08 15.81 8.80
C VAL A 76 1.24 16.98 9.28
N GLU A 77 1.71 18.21 9.02
CA GLU A 77 0.94 19.41 9.30
C GLU A 77 0.56 20.12 8.00
N ILE A 78 -0.73 20.38 7.84
CA ILE A 78 -1.27 21.13 6.72
C ILE A 78 -1.31 22.61 7.13
N PRO A 79 -0.57 23.49 6.43
CA PRO A 79 -0.62 24.92 6.69
C PRO A 79 -2.03 25.49 6.52
N ALA A 80 -2.34 26.55 7.26
CA ALA A 80 -3.66 27.17 7.21
C ALA A 80 -4.05 27.68 5.82
N ASP A 81 -3.09 28.18 5.04
CA ASP A 81 -3.29 28.66 3.68
C ASP A 81 -3.49 27.54 2.63
N TRP A 82 -3.24 26.27 3.01
CA TRP A 82 -3.53 25.09 2.18
C TRP A 82 -4.89 24.46 2.50
N SER A 83 -5.51 24.87 3.60
CA SER A 83 -6.82 24.33 4.00
C SER A 83 -7.87 24.59 2.93
N GLY A 84 -8.63 23.53 2.60
CA GLY A 84 -9.67 23.60 1.57
C GLY A 84 -9.16 23.61 0.13
N LYS A 85 -7.87 23.34 -0.09
CA LYS A 85 -7.27 23.19 -1.42
C LYS A 85 -6.85 21.75 -1.66
N GLU A 86 -6.93 21.31 -2.91
CA GLU A 86 -6.38 20.02 -3.29
C GLU A 86 -4.86 20.02 -3.15
N ILE A 87 -4.30 19.01 -2.50
CA ILE A 87 -2.86 18.86 -2.27
C ILE A 87 -2.37 17.65 -3.04
N SER A 88 -1.31 17.83 -3.83
CA SER A 88 -0.60 16.70 -4.45
C SER A 88 0.41 16.14 -3.46
N PHE A 89 0.28 14.85 -3.19
CA PHE A 89 1.16 14.09 -2.32
C PHE A 89 2.05 13.17 -3.16
N HIS A 90 3.35 13.42 -3.13
CA HIS A 90 4.33 12.64 -3.89
C HIS A 90 5.05 11.68 -2.97
N LEU A 91 4.86 10.40 -3.25
CA LEU A 91 5.65 9.31 -2.70
C LEU A 91 6.72 8.90 -3.72
N ALA A 92 7.78 8.29 -3.24
CA ALA A 92 8.73 7.61 -4.10
C ALA A 92 8.12 6.32 -4.69
N MET A 93 8.94 5.53 -5.36
CA MET A 93 8.59 4.17 -5.74
C MET A 93 8.47 3.31 -4.48
N ILE A 94 7.47 2.44 -4.45
CA ILE A 94 7.26 1.45 -3.40
C ILE A 94 7.30 0.08 -4.06
N ASP A 95 8.02 -0.83 -3.47
CA ASP A 95 8.14 -2.21 -3.89
C ASP A 95 7.05 -3.02 -3.20
N ASP A 96 6.25 -3.68 -3.88
CA ASP A 96 5.61 -3.86 -5.13
C ASP A 96 4.33 -3.02 -5.26
N ASP A 97 3.43 -3.16 -4.28
CA ASP A 97 2.10 -2.52 -4.24
C ASP A 97 1.94 -1.65 -2.99
N ASP A 98 1.09 -0.66 -3.10
CA ASP A 98 0.66 0.12 -1.94
C ASP A 98 -0.82 0.49 -1.97
N ILE A 99 -1.34 0.74 -0.78
CA ILE A 99 -2.56 1.49 -0.56
C ILE A 99 -2.22 2.60 0.42
N THR A 100 -2.50 3.83 0.03
CA THR A 100 -2.18 5.02 0.84
C THR A 100 -3.46 5.70 1.30
N TYR A 101 -3.48 6.05 2.57
CA TYR A 101 -4.60 6.69 3.25
C TYR A 101 -4.19 8.04 3.84
N PHE A 102 -5.12 8.95 3.91
CA PHE A 102 -5.00 10.20 4.64
C PHE A 102 -6.19 10.36 5.59
N ASN A 103 -5.92 10.51 6.88
CA ASN A 103 -6.94 10.63 7.94
C ASN A 103 -8.07 9.61 7.82
N GLY A 104 -7.73 8.34 7.56
CA GLY A 104 -8.69 7.25 7.46
C GLY A 104 -9.41 7.12 6.11
N LYS A 105 -9.03 7.91 5.11
CA LYS A 105 -9.56 7.80 3.74
C LYS A 105 -8.49 7.38 2.77
N GLU A 106 -8.80 6.39 1.94
CA GLU A 106 -7.92 6.00 0.83
C GLU A 106 -7.78 7.16 -0.15
N ILE A 107 -6.55 7.55 -0.45
CA ILE A 107 -6.22 8.58 -1.42
C ILE A 107 -5.61 8.01 -2.70
N GLY A 108 -5.20 6.75 -2.68
CA GLY A 108 -4.71 6.06 -3.87
C GLY A 108 -4.12 4.70 -3.58
N ARG A 109 -3.96 3.93 -4.65
CA ARG A 109 -3.27 2.65 -4.68
C ARG A 109 -2.55 2.48 -6.00
N THR A 110 -1.41 1.82 -5.98
CA THR A 110 -0.58 1.57 -7.16
C THR A 110 0.08 0.23 -7.05
N SER A 111 0.17 -0.47 -8.18
CA SER A 111 0.91 -1.71 -8.33
C SER A 111 2.17 -1.48 -9.16
N GLY A 112 3.24 -2.18 -8.80
CA GLY A 112 4.51 -2.19 -9.53
C GLY A 112 5.61 -1.36 -8.88
N CYS A 113 6.77 -2.00 -8.71
CA CYS A 113 7.92 -1.47 -7.98
C CYS A 113 8.58 -0.24 -8.63
N ASN A 114 8.44 -0.09 -9.95
CA ASN A 114 9.08 1.00 -10.71
C ASN A 114 8.13 2.18 -11.02
N THR A 115 6.99 2.25 -10.36
CA THR A 115 5.98 3.29 -10.58
C THR A 115 6.07 4.35 -9.48
N MET A 116 6.27 5.60 -9.86
CA MET A 116 6.20 6.73 -8.93
C MET A 116 4.77 6.92 -8.45
N ARG A 117 4.59 7.08 -7.15
CA ARG A 117 3.28 7.32 -6.54
C ARG A 117 3.05 8.81 -6.42
N THR A 118 1.96 9.27 -7.00
CA THR A 118 1.45 10.63 -6.82
C THR A 118 -0.04 10.53 -6.54
N TYR A 119 -0.44 10.94 -5.34
CA TYR A 119 -1.83 10.90 -4.91
C TYR A 119 -2.32 12.30 -4.59
N LYS A 120 -3.62 12.47 -4.55
CA LYS A 120 -4.26 13.74 -4.24
C LYS A 120 -5.03 13.66 -2.94
N ILE A 121 -4.77 14.59 -2.05
CA ILE A 121 -5.61 14.86 -0.90
C ILE A 121 -6.64 15.87 -1.35
N SER A 122 -7.91 15.48 -1.36
CA SER A 122 -8.99 16.35 -1.83
C SER A 122 -9.14 17.60 -0.95
N ALA A 123 -9.69 18.65 -1.51
CA ALA A 123 -9.96 19.89 -0.77
C ALA A 123 -10.80 19.66 0.50
N ALA A 124 -11.72 18.70 0.47
CA ALA A 124 -12.57 18.34 1.61
C ALA A 124 -11.77 17.67 2.74
N LEU A 125 -10.70 16.93 2.42
CA LEU A 125 -9.81 16.28 3.37
C LEU A 125 -8.68 17.19 3.85
N ALA A 126 -8.29 18.17 3.06
CA ALA A 126 -7.20 19.10 3.34
C ALA A 126 -7.62 20.16 4.36
N LYS A 127 -7.64 19.79 5.63
CA LYS A 127 -7.92 20.70 6.75
C LYS A 127 -6.61 21.14 7.39
N ALA A 128 -6.52 22.41 7.78
CA ALA A 128 -5.38 22.94 8.52
C ALA A 128 -5.13 22.15 9.81
N GLY A 129 -3.87 21.98 10.15
CA GLY A 129 -3.43 21.28 11.34
C GLY A 129 -2.89 19.88 11.05
N LYS A 130 -2.85 19.06 12.08
CA LYS A 130 -2.25 17.73 12.00
C LYS A 130 -3.11 16.75 11.20
N GLY A 131 -2.44 15.97 10.36
CA GLY A 131 -3.01 14.86 9.63
C GLY A 131 -2.09 13.64 9.69
N VAL A 132 -2.64 12.46 9.45
CA VAL A 132 -1.89 11.21 9.44
C VAL A 132 -1.94 10.59 8.04
N ILE A 133 -0.78 10.39 7.47
CA ILE A 133 -0.60 9.57 6.27
C ILE A 133 -0.29 8.16 6.71
N THR A 134 -1.03 7.18 6.17
CA THR A 134 -0.81 5.77 6.40
C THR A 134 -0.59 5.08 5.07
N ILE A 135 0.47 4.29 4.96
CA ILE A 135 0.81 3.51 3.77
C ILE A 135 0.86 2.05 4.17
N ARG A 136 0.04 1.24 3.51
CA ARG A 136 0.16 -0.21 3.52
C ARG A 136 0.97 -0.61 2.30
N ALA A 137 2.20 -1.04 2.52
CA ALA A 137 3.09 -1.51 1.45
C ALA A 137 3.15 -3.03 1.48
N ILE A 138 3.09 -3.66 0.31
CA ILE A 138 3.15 -5.11 0.15
C ILE A 138 4.33 -5.42 -0.76
N ASP A 139 5.26 -6.22 -0.26
CA ASP A 139 6.36 -6.79 -1.00
C ASP A 139 6.10 -8.28 -1.20
N TYR A 140 6.01 -8.68 -2.46
CA TYR A 140 5.76 -10.08 -2.84
C TYR A 140 7.05 -10.91 -2.93
N GLY A 141 8.21 -10.27 -2.76
CA GLY A 141 9.50 -10.90 -2.99
C GLY A 141 9.79 -11.23 -4.45
N CYS A 142 10.96 -11.79 -4.72
CA CYS A 142 11.42 -12.14 -6.08
C CYS A 142 10.66 -13.31 -6.75
N LEU A 143 9.60 -13.83 -6.16
CA LEU A 143 8.89 -15.02 -6.67
C LEU A 143 8.13 -14.77 -7.98
N LEU A 144 7.85 -13.51 -8.33
CA LEU A 144 7.18 -13.18 -9.60
C LEU A 144 8.11 -13.16 -10.82
N TYR A 145 9.43 -13.26 -10.63
CA TYR A 145 10.42 -13.21 -11.72
C TYR A 145 11.04 -14.56 -12.06
N THR A 146 10.64 -15.65 -11.43
CA THR A 146 11.06 -17.00 -11.79
C THR A 146 9.99 -17.70 -12.61
N SER A 147 9.61 -17.12 -13.74
CA SER A 147 9.07 -17.94 -14.83
C SER A 147 10.23 -18.42 -15.71
N PRO A 148 10.32 -19.73 -15.99
CA PRO A 148 11.31 -20.28 -16.90
C PRO A 148 11.12 -19.76 -18.32
#